data_d0bde5a52b04d6e716f81d4947153107
#
_entry.id   d0bde5a52b04d6e716f81d4947153107
#
_cell.length_a   1.000
_cell.length_b   1.000
_cell.length_c   1.000
_cell.angle_alpha   90.00
_cell.angle_beta   90.00
_cell.angle_gamma   90.00
#
_symmetry.space_group_name_H-M   'P 1'
#
loop_
_entity.id
_entity.type
_entity.pdbx_description
1 polymer ?
#
loop_
_entity_poly.entity_id
_entity_poly.type
_entity_poly.pdbx_seq_one_letter_code
_entity_poly.pdbx_strand_id
1 'polypeptide(L)'
;MKELNRREFLKLSGAAIVALSLAGCGGGSSAPAAPTGKEAELLAAINKVWKEKFDVSQVTHEKLTFNQDAVRAIRCYGRVFEKANETPHQLTTSDLAIVLEEIDGFEAEMLKKYGANSLAGAAGISEPYGENMVTLENEYSCADTAVRTFVAKLLNNSNSFKAEYISIYCPVVQGKTYMTAVVFLNNKP
;
A
#
# COMPACT_ATOMS: atom_id res chain seq x y z
N MET A 1 17.46 20.35 8.76
CA MET A 1 16.62 19.58 7.82
C MET A 1 16.60 20.30 6.49
N LYS A 2 17.01 19.65 5.38
CA LYS A 2 16.76 20.21 4.05
C LYS A 2 15.28 20.00 3.77
N GLU A 3 14.53 21.09 3.67
CA GLU A 3 13.16 21.03 3.20
C GLU A 3 13.15 20.37 1.83
N LEU A 4 12.42 19.28 1.70
CA LEU A 4 12.13 18.65 0.43
C LEU A 4 11.38 19.66 -0.43
N ASN A 5 12.06 20.21 -1.44
CA ASN A 5 11.45 21.22 -2.31
C ASN A 5 10.35 20.54 -3.15
N ARG A 6 9.11 21.02 -3.01
CA ARG A 6 7.90 20.55 -3.72
C ARG A 6 8.15 20.27 -5.21
N ARG A 7 8.98 21.12 -5.87
CA ARG A 7 9.34 20.96 -7.28
C ARG A 7 10.29 19.80 -7.56
N GLU A 8 11.15 19.44 -6.62
CA GLU A 8 12.06 18.29 -6.77
C GLU A 8 11.33 16.97 -6.55
N PHE A 9 10.37 16.95 -5.61
CA PHE A 9 9.51 15.79 -5.40
C PHE A 9 8.64 15.52 -6.64
N LEU A 10 7.98 16.54 -7.19
CA LEU A 10 7.16 16.42 -8.40
C LEU A 10 7.98 15.98 -9.63
N LYS A 11 9.24 16.40 -9.76
CA LYS A 11 10.12 15.93 -10.83
C LYS A 11 10.52 14.46 -10.67
N LEU A 12 10.72 13.99 -9.44
CA LEU A 12 11.08 12.59 -9.20
C LEU A 12 9.85 11.66 -9.38
N SER A 13 8.69 12.06 -8.88
CA SER A 13 7.45 11.29 -9.05
C SER A 13 7.01 11.26 -10.51
N GLY A 14 7.11 12.37 -11.22
CA GLY A 14 6.79 12.45 -12.65
C GLY A 14 7.68 11.57 -13.52
N ALA A 15 8.99 11.58 -13.30
CA ALA A 15 9.94 10.78 -14.11
C ALA A 15 9.79 9.27 -13.90
N ALA A 16 9.45 8.84 -12.69
CA ALA A 16 9.27 7.42 -12.39
C ALA A 16 7.89 6.87 -12.81
N ILE A 17 6.87 7.73 -12.85
CA ILE A 17 5.55 7.39 -13.41
C ILE A 17 5.66 7.19 -14.92
N VAL A 18 6.44 8.03 -15.61
CA VAL A 18 6.65 7.91 -17.06
C VAL A 18 7.41 6.62 -17.42
N ALA A 19 8.38 6.19 -16.62
CA ALA A 19 9.12 4.95 -16.88
C ALA A 19 8.27 3.68 -16.68
N LEU A 20 7.26 3.74 -15.82
CA LEU A 20 6.32 2.62 -15.58
C LEU A 20 5.10 2.65 -16.52
N SER A 21 4.72 3.83 -17.04
CA SER A 21 3.60 3.96 -17.98
C SER A 21 3.98 3.59 -19.42
N LEU A 22 5.25 3.65 -19.80
CA LEU A 22 5.73 3.23 -21.12
C LEU A 22 5.77 1.71 -21.32
N ALA A 23 5.68 0.92 -20.24
CA ALA A 23 5.57 -0.53 -20.34
C ALA A 23 4.11 -1.04 -20.44
N GLY A 24 3.11 -0.14 -20.45
CA GLY A 24 1.68 -0.50 -20.39
C GLY A 24 0.74 0.21 -21.33
N CYS A 25 1.23 0.94 -22.36
CA CYS A 25 0.38 1.59 -23.36
C CYS A 25 0.20 0.70 -24.61
N GLY A 26 -0.59 -0.36 -24.46
CA GLY A 26 -1.18 -1.11 -25.57
C GLY A 26 -2.66 -1.30 -25.25
N GLY A 27 -3.55 -0.65 -26.00
CA GLY A 27 -4.99 -0.74 -25.79
C GLY A 27 -5.50 -2.16 -25.91
N GLY A 28 -6.15 -2.63 -24.89
CA GLY A 28 -6.80 -3.91 -24.78
C GLY A 28 -7.14 -4.13 -23.30
N SER A 29 -8.27 -4.71 -22.99
CA SER A 29 -8.72 -5.07 -21.64
C SER A 29 -7.69 -6.03 -20.99
N SER A 30 -6.60 -5.48 -20.51
CA SER A 30 -5.53 -6.22 -19.85
C SER A 30 -5.93 -6.49 -18.41
N ALA A 31 -5.86 -7.74 -17.99
CA ALA A 31 -5.85 -8.11 -16.59
C ALA A 31 -4.81 -7.23 -15.86
N PRO A 32 -5.10 -6.77 -14.63
CA PRO A 32 -4.15 -5.95 -13.88
C PRO A 32 -2.80 -6.67 -13.82
N ALA A 33 -1.73 -5.95 -14.16
CA ALA A 33 -0.38 -6.51 -14.16
C ALA A 33 -0.10 -7.15 -12.79
N ALA A 34 0.29 -8.41 -12.79
CA ALA A 34 0.63 -9.12 -11.57
C ALA A 34 1.82 -8.44 -10.88
N PRO A 35 1.89 -8.45 -9.55
CA PRO A 35 3.06 -7.95 -8.83
C PRO A 35 4.27 -8.81 -9.14
N THR A 36 5.46 -8.23 -9.03
CA THR A 36 6.74 -8.92 -9.30
C THR A 36 7.65 -8.85 -8.06
N GLY A 37 8.69 -9.70 -8.04
CA GLY A 37 9.69 -9.66 -6.97
C GLY A 37 9.08 -9.83 -5.57
N LYS A 38 9.50 -9.00 -4.64
CA LYS A 38 9.09 -9.06 -3.23
C LYS A 38 7.58 -8.86 -3.01
N GLU A 39 6.95 -8.04 -3.82
CA GLU A 39 5.49 -7.85 -3.76
C GLU A 39 4.74 -9.13 -4.11
N ALA A 40 5.23 -9.89 -5.11
CA ALA A 40 4.64 -11.17 -5.49
C ALA A 40 4.82 -12.24 -4.41
N GLU A 41 6.01 -12.31 -3.82
CA GLU A 41 6.30 -13.22 -2.71
C GLU A 41 5.43 -12.90 -1.48
N LEU A 42 5.31 -11.61 -1.14
CA LEU A 42 4.49 -11.16 -0.03
C LEU A 42 3.00 -11.45 -0.29
N LEU A 43 2.50 -11.22 -1.50
CA LEU A 43 1.14 -11.55 -1.88
C LEU A 43 0.84 -13.05 -1.70
N ALA A 44 1.75 -13.90 -2.14
CA ALA A 44 1.60 -15.35 -1.99
C ALA A 44 1.58 -15.76 -0.51
N ALA A 45 2.45 -15.18 0.32
CA ALA A 45 2.51 -15.43 1.75
C ALA A 45 1.24 -14.92 2.47
N ILE A 46 0.75 -13.72 2.14
CA ILE A 46 -0.51 -13.18 2.67
C ILE A 46 -1.67 -14.09 2.29
N ASN A 47 -1.79 -14.49 1.03
CA ASN A 47 -2.89 -15.33 0.57
C ASN A 47 -2.91 -16.72 1.21
N LYS A 48 -1.75 -17.27 1.57
CA LYS A 48 -1.70 -18.50 2.37
C LYS A 48 -2.38 -18.32 3.73
N VAL A 49 -2.04 -17.27 4.47
CA VAL A 49 -2.65 -16.97 5.78
C VAL A 49 -4.12 -16.57 5.62
N TRP A 50 -4.45 -15.83 4.55
CA TRP A 50 -5.82 -15.42 4.25
C TRP A 50 -6.74 -16.61 4.00
N LYS A 51 -6.26 -17.63 3.26
CA LYS A 51 -7.00 -18.87 3.05
C LYS A 51 -7.27 -19.60 4.35
N GLU A 52 -6.32 -19.70 5.25
CA GLU A 52 -6.55 -20.31 6.58
C GLU A 52 -7.68 -19.60 7.35
N LYS A 53 -7.75 -18.26 7.22
CA LYS A 53 -8.83 -17.46 7.82
C LYS A 53 -10.17 -17.67 7.13
N PHE A 54 -10.16 -17.87 5.81
CA PHE A 54 -11.36 -18.24 5.05
C PHE A 54 -11.90 -19.61 5.48
N ASP A 55 -11.03 -20.60 5.65
CA ASP A 55 -11.39 -21.96 6.03
C ASP A 55 -12.07 -22.01 7.43
N VAL A 56 -11.84 -21.01 8.29
CA VAL A 56 -12.50 -20.84 9.59
C VAL A 56 -13.54 -19.71 9.60
N SER A 57 -13.98 -19.25 8.44
CA SER A 57 -15.02 -18.23 8.24
C SER A 57 -14.73 -16.86 8.88
N GLN A 58 -13.46 -16.51 9.04
CA GLN A 58 -13.06 -15.19 9.53
C GLN A 58 -13.01 -14.14 8.41
N VAL A 59 -12.94 -14.53 7.15
CA VAL A 59 -12.99 -13.65 5.97
C VAL A 59 -13.93 -14.26 4.93
N THR A 60 -14.45 -13.42 4.02
CA THR A 60 -15.51 -13.84 3.07
C THR A 60 -14.96 -14.34 1.74
N HIS A 61 -13.72 -14.03 1.40
CA HIS A 61 -13.07 -14.42 0.15
C HIS A 61 -11.89 -15.34 0.42
N GLU A 62 -11.73 -16.40 -0.37
CA GLU A 62 -10.66 -17.40 -0.21
C GLU A 62 -9.27 -16.81 -0.41
N LYS A 63 -9.18 -15.80 -1.28
CA LYS A 63 -7.91 -15.09 -1.61
C LYS A 63 -8.15 -13.63 -1.90
N LEU A 64 -7.13 -12.81 -1.67
CA LEU A 64 -7.07 -11.42 -2.12
C LEU A 64 -6.52 -11.38 -3.56
N THR A 65 -7.20 -10.63 -4.42
CA THR A 65 -6.77 -10.39 -5.79
C THR A 65 -5.91 -9.13 -5.82
N PHE A 66 -4.70 -9.22 -6.39
CA PHE A 66 -3.86 -8.05 -6.56
C PHE A 66 -4.55 -7.03 -7.47
N ASN A 67 -4.51 -5.76 -7.05
CA ASN A 67 -5.10 -4.66 -7.80
C ASN A 67 -4.24 -3.41 -7.64
N GLN A 68 -3.96 -2.72 -8.73
CA GLN A 68 -3.07 -1.56 -8.76
C GLN A 68 -3.72 -0.24 -8.34
N ASP A 69 -5.05 -0.19 -8.23
CA ASP A 69 -5.73 1.09 -8.04
C ASP A 69 -5.33 1.82 -6.76
N ALA A 70 -5.07 1.09 -5.67
CA ALA A 70 -4.58 1.68 -4.43
C ALA A 70 -3.04 1.71 -4.32
N VAL A 71 -2.29 1.13 -5.26
CA VAL A 71 -0.81 1.13 -5.24
C VAL A 71 -0.27 2.56 -5.28
N ARG A 72 -0.94 3.47 -5.99
CA ARG A 72 -0.53 4.87 -6.06
C ARG A 72 -0.38 5.48 -4.67
N ALA A 73 -1.38 5.34 -3.80
CA ALA A 73 -1.34 5.90 -2.46
C ALA A 73 -0.19 5.32 -1.63
N ILE A 74 -0.11 3.99 -1.49
CA ILE A 74 0.95 3.36 -0.68
C ILE A 74 2.34 3.60 -1.25
N ARG A 75 2.49 3.72 -2.57
CA ARG A 75 3.76 4.04 -3.22
C ARG A 75 4.19 5.48 -2.95
N CYS A 76 3.27 6.44 -2.91
CA CYS A 76 3.59 7.82 -2.54
C CYS A 76 4.19 7.87 -1.12
N TYR A 77 3.55 7.23 -0.14
CA TYR A 77 4.11 7.09 1.20
C TYR A 77 5.50 6.44 1.16
N GLY A 78 5.64 5.29 0.52
CA GLY A 78 6.91 4.56 0.43
C GLY A 78 8.04 5.41 -0.14
N ARG A 79 7.78 6.17 -1.21
CA ARG A 79 8.79 7.05 -1.82
C ARG A 79 9.23 8.21 -0.95
N VAL A 80 8.32 8.78 -0.18
CA VAL A 80 8.70 9.84 0.76
C VAL A 80 9.63 9.28 1.83
N PHE A 81 9.38 8.07 2.36
CA PHE A 81 10.31 7.37 3.24
C PHE A 81 11.66 7.09 2.59
N GLU A 82 11.69 6.61 1.36
CA GLU A 82 12.93 6.33 0.62
C GLU A 82 13.77 7.59 0.42
N LYS A 83 13.12 8.73 0.18
CA LYS A 83 13.77 10.00 -0.09
C LYS A 83 14.21 10.71 1.18
N ALA A 84 13.46 10.64 2.27
CA ALA A 84 13.78 11.29 3.52
C ALA A 84 15.11 10.78 4.12
N ASN A 85 15.36 9.49 4.08
CA ASN A 85 16.60 8.76 4.41
C ASN A 85 17.44 9.28 5.62
N GLU A 86 16.99 10.36 6.28
CA GLU A 86 17.67 11.00 7.42
C GLU A 86 17.38 10.26 8.73
N THR A 87 16.11 9.89 8.90
CA THR A 87 15.68 9.04 10.00
C THR A 87 15.03 7.82 9.36
N PRO A 88 15.66 6.63 9.43
CA PRO A 88 15.11 5.47 8.77
C PRO A 88 13.70 5.23 9.27
N HIS A 89 12.78 5.04 8.35
CA HIS A 89 11.41 4.67 8.60
C HIS A 89 10.52 5.66 9.38
N GLN A 90 10.90 6.94 9.53
CA GLN A 90 10.06 7.96 10.17
C GLN A 90 9.86 9.19 9.26
N LEU A 91 8.64 9.71 9.21
CA LEU A 91 8.27 10.96 8.53
C LEU A 91 7.52 11.86 9.47
N THR A 92 7.75 13.17 9.36
CA THR A 92 6.93 14.18 10.03
C THR A 92 5.62 14.43 9.27
N THR A 93 4.65 15.02 9.92
CA THR A 93 3.40 15.45 9.28
C THR A 93 3.62 16.46 8.16
N SER A 94 4.69 17.27 8.25
CA SER A 94 5.08 18.19 7.18
C SER A 94 5.54 17.47 5.92
N ASP A 95 6.26 16.36 6.07
CA ASP A 95 6.67 15.52 4.94
C ASP A 95 5.46 14.86 4.29
N LEU A 96 4.44 14.52 5.08
CA LEU A 96 3.20 13.92 4.60
C LEU A 96 2.30 14.88 3.83
N ALA A 97 2.37 16.18 4.07
CA ALA A 97 1.60 17.16 3.29
C ALA A 97 1.88 17.02 1.78
N ILE A 98 3.12 16.67 1.42
CA ILE A 98 3.51 16.41 0.04
C ILE A 98 2.81 15.15 -0.50
N VAL A 99 2.72 14.11 0.31
CA VAL A 99 2.02 12.87 -0.08
C VAL A 99 0.54 13.13 -0.30
N LEU A 100 -0.09 13.86 0.62
CA LEU A 100 -1.52 14.15 0.56
C LEU A 100 -1.90 14.92 -0.71
N GLU A 101 -1.04 15.84 -1.17
CA GLU A 101 -1.28 16.55 -2.42
C GLU A 101 -1.15 15.65 -3.67
N GLU A 102 -0.23 14.67 -3.65
CA GLU A 102 -0.08 13.73 -4.76
C GLU A 102 -1.21 12.70 -4.84
N ILE A 103 -1.81 12.38 -3.71
CA ILE A 103 -2.96 11.47 -3.64
C ILE A 103 -4.29 12.24 -3.62
N ASP A 104 -4.27 13.55 -3.84
CA ASP A 104 -5.50 14.34 -3.97
C ASP A 104 -6.41 13.73 -5.04
N GLY A 105 -7.69 13.60 -4.70
CA GLY A 105 -8.67 12.89 -5.52
C GLY A 105 -8.64 11.36 -5.44
N PHE A 106 -7.65 10.74 -4.78
CA PHE A 106 -7.59 9.27 -4.65
C PHE A 106 -8.84 8.68 -3.99
N GLU A 107 -9.31 9.27 -2.91
CA GLU A 107 -10.54 8.83 -2.24
C GLU A 107 -11.77 8.96 -3.15
N ALA A 108 -11.85 10.05 -3.93
CA ALA A 108 -12.93 10.25 -4.89
C ALA A 108 -12.87 9.22 -6.04
N GLU A 109 -11.68 8.87 -6.51
CA GLU A 109 -11.49 7.81 -7.50
C GLU A 109 -11.93 6.44 -6.95
N MET A 110 -11.52 6.10 -5.71
CA MET A 110 -11.91 4.85 -5.07
C MET A 110 -13.43 4.80 -4.83
N LEU A 111 -14.02 5.91 -4.36
CA LEU A 111 -15.47 6.05 -4.20
C LEU A 111 -16.21 5.82 -5.53
N LYS A 112 -15.76 6.45 -6.60
CA LYS A 112 -16.35 6.31 -7.93
C LYS A 112 -16.22 4.88 -8.47
N LYS A 113 -15.09 4.22 -8.25
CA LYS A 113 -14.78 2.90 -8.83
C LYS A 113 -15.31 1.74 -7.98
N TYR A 114 -15.27 1.85 -6.67
CA TYR A 114 -15.57 0.75 -5.74
C TYR A 114 -16.72 1.04 -4.77
N GLY A 115 -17.24 2.25 -4.73
CA GLY A 115 -18.30 2.67 -3.80
C GLY A 115 -17.77 3.19 -2.47
N ALA A 116 -18.72 3.67 -1.64
CA ALA A 116 -18.39 4.21 -0.32
C ALA A 116 -17.80 3.13 0.60
N ASN A 117 -16.88 3.52 1.50
CA ASN A 117 -16.24 2.63 2.47
C ASN A 117 -15.52 1.42 1.82
N SER A 118 -15.04 1.59 0.60
CA SER A 118 -14.32 0.53 -0.12
C SER A 118 -12.93 0.25 0.46
N LEU A 119 -12.23 1.25 1.01
CA LEU A 119 -10.97 1.04 1.73
C LEU A 119 -11.25 0.32 3.05
N ALA A 120 -10.72 -0.89 3.19
CA ALA A 120 -11.09 -1.80 4.25
C ALA A 120 -10.02 -1.97 5.32
N GLY A 121 -8.74 -1.83 4.98
CA GLY A 121 -7.64 -1.94 5.93
C GLY A 121 -6.30 -1.59 5.33
N ALA A 122 -5.34 -1.22 6.16
CA ALA A 122 -3.97 -0.93 5.80
C ALA A 122 -3.00 -1.54 6.82
N ALA A 123 -1.78 -1.85 6.37
CA ALA A 123 -0.71 -2.31 7.23
C ALA A 123 0.65 -1.84 6.72
N GLY A 124 1.62 -1.75 7.60
CA GLY A 124 3.00 -1.37 7.32
C GLY A 124 3.31 0.10 7.53
N ILE A 125 2.30 0.95 7.64
CA ILE A 125 2.43 2.37 7.96
C ILE A 125 1.55 2.64 9.17
N SER A 126 2.07 3.32 10.18
CA SER A 126 1.30 3.78 11.34
C SER A 126 1.52 5.25 11.63
N GLU A 127 0.53 5.87 12.21
CA GLU A 127 0.56 7.22 12.76
C GLU A 127 0.36 7.09 14.28
N PRO A 128 1.42 7.00 15.08
CA PRO A 128 1.30 6.90 16.51
C PRO A 128 0.51 8.09 17.08
N TYR A 129 -0.48 7.80 17.90
CA TYR A 129 -1.35 8.83 18.46
C TYR A 129 -0.56 9.81 19.34
N GLY A 130 -0.63 11.11 19.01
CA GLY A 130 0.06 12.16 19.74
C GLY A 130 1.49 12.47 19.29
N GLU A 131 2.01 11.70 18.37
CA GLU A 131 3.34 11.92 17.80
C GLU A 131 3.23 12.40 16.36
N ASN A 132 3.25 13.56 16.01
CA ASN A 132 3.16 14.08 14.61
C ASN A 132 4.17 13.42 13.63
N MET A 133 4.21 12.10 13.64
CA MET A 133 5.12 11.27 12.86
C MET A 133 4.38 10.08 12.26
N VAL A 134 4.81 9.67 11.08
CA VAL A 134 4.38 8.43 10.43
C VAL A 134 5.57 7.49 10.35
N THR A 135 5.34 6.23 10.63
CA THR A 135 6.40 5.23 10.78
C THR A 135 6.14 4.03 9.87
N LEU A 136 7.20 3.52 9.24
CA LEU A 136 7.20 2.19 8.63
C LEU A 136 7.42 1.14 9.73
N GLU A 137 6.47 0.25 9.91
CA GLU A 137 6.48 -0.67 11.06
C GLU A 137 7.03 -2.05 10.74
N ASN A 138 6.87 -2.53 9.53
CA ASN A 138 7.09 -3.92 9.20
C ASN A 138 8.25 -4.09 8.23
N GLU A 139 9.44 -4.43 8.74
CA GLU A 139 10.55 -4.88 7.90
C GLU A 139 10.12 -6.14 7.11
N TYR A 140 10.54 -6.23 5.86
CA TYR A 140 10.13 -7.31 4.96
C TYR A 140 10.51 -8.68 5.49
N SER A 141 9.52 -9.55 5.59
CA SER A 141 9.71 -10.94 5.98
C SER A 141 8.53 -11.79 5.48
N CYS A 142 8.84 -12.89 4.81
CA CYS A 142 7.86 -13.92 4.48
C CYS A 142 7.79 -15.05 5.53
N ALA A 143 8.44 -14.89 6.69
CA ALA A 143 8.29 -15.82 7.81
C ALA A 143 6.84 -15.85 8.29
N ASP A 144 6.31 -17.03 8.59
CA ASP A 144 4.89 -17.26 8.91
C ASP A 144 4.38 -16.33 10.04
N THR A 145 5.16 -16.16 11.10
CA THR A 145 4.80 -15.28 12.22
C THR A 145 4.69 -13.81 11.82
N ALA A 146 5.63 -13.32 10.99
CA ALA A 146 5.63 -11.94 10.51
C ALA A 146 4.42 -11.67 9.60
N VAL A 147 4.13 -12.60 8.68
CA VAL A 147 3.00 -12.49 7.77
C VAL A 147 1.67 -12.57 8.53
N ARG A 148 1.54 -13.43 9.54
CA ARG A 148 0.34 -13.49 10.39
C ARG A 148 0.10 -12.18 11.14
N THR A 149 1.15 -11.59 11.69
CA THR A 149 1.06 -10.28 12.34
C THR A 149 0.64 -9.20 11.35
N PHE A 150 1.20 -9.20 10.16
CA PHE A 150 0.86 -8.26 9.10
C PHE A 150 -0.61 -8.40 8.64
N VAL A 151 -1.06 -9.63 8.42
CA VAL A 151 -2.47 -9.93 8.08
C VAL A 151 -3.42 -9.53 9.21
N ALA A 152 -3.04 -9.72 10.47
CA ALA A 152 -3.84 -9.26 11.60
C ALA A 152 -4.04 -7.74 11.59
N LYS A 153 -3.01 -6.97 11.22
CA LYS A 153 -3.11 -5.51 11.06
C LYS A 153 -4.04 -5.14 9.89
N LEU A 154 -3.96 -5.83 8.75
CA LEU A 154 -4.88 -5.62 7.63
C LEU A 154 -6.35 -5.87 8.03
N LEU A 155 -6.60 -6.77 8.99
CA LEU A 155 -7.92 -7.14 9.47
C LEU A 155 -8.42 -6.32 10.66
N ASN A 156 -7.71 -5.27 11.05
CA ASN A 156 -8.05 -4.50 12.27
C ASN A 156 -9.27 -3.57 12.12
N ASN A 157 -9.82 -3.42 10.91
CA ASN A 157 -11.00 -2.60 10.65
C ASN A 157 -12.25 -3.44 10.45
N SER A 158 -13.42 -2.88 10.80
CA SER A 158 -14.71 -3.57 10.81
C SER A 158 -15.17 -4.16 9.46
N ASN A 159 -14.66 -3.65 8.34
CA ASN A 159 -15.01 -4.14 6.99
C ASN A 159 -13.91 -4.96 6.33
N SER A 160 -12.74 -5.09 6.95
CA SER A 160 -11.58 -5.73 6.34
C SER A 160 -11.77 -7.23 6.06
N PHE A 161 -12.65 -7.89 6.83
CA PHE A 161 -13.00 -9.29 6.59
C PHE A 161 -13.72 -9.54 5.25
N LYS A 162 -14.28 -8.47 4.62
CA LYS A 162 -14.92 -8.51 3.30
C LYS A 162 -13.98 -8.16 2.15
N ALA A 163 -12.71 -7.89 2.42
CA ALA A 163 -11.78 -7.45 1.38
C ALA A 163 -11.65 -8.49 0.26
N GLU A 164 -11.65 -8.01 -0.98
CA GLU A 164 -11.48 -8.78 -2.22
C GLU A 164 -10.14 -8.50 -2.86
N TYR A 165 -9.66 -7.27 -2.71
CA TYR A 165 -8.48 -6.75 -3.40
C TYR A 165 -7.40 -6.35 -2.42
N ILE A 166 -6.16 -6.41 -2.90
CA ILE A 166 -4.98 -5.94 -2.18
C ILE A 166 -4.05 -5.18 -3.13
N SER A 167 -3.56 -4.04 -2.69
CA SER A 167 -2.42 -3.35 -3.28
C SER A 167 -1.23 -3.47 -2.34
N ILE A 168 -0.05 -3.74 -2.90
CA ILE A 168 1.19 -3.95 -2.13
C ILE A 168 2.29 -3.08 -2.71
N TYR A 169 3.11 -2.53 -1.85
CA TYR A 169 4.37 -1.88 -2.18
C TYR A 169 5.42 -2.18 -1.12
N CYS A 170 6.64 -2.46 -1.54
CA CYS A 170 7.74 -2.79 -0.65
C CYS A 170 8.86 -1.73 -0.73
N PRO A 171 8.74 -0.59 -0.01
CA PRO A 171 9.76 0.46 -0.02
C PRO A 171 11.09 -0.03 0.52
N VAL A 172 12.19 0.54 -0.02
CA VAL A 172 13.56 0.28 0.46
C VAL A 172 14.10 1.55 1.10
N VAL A 173 14.33 1.50 2.41
CA VAL A 173 14.85 2.62 3.21
C VAL A 173 16.14 2.18 3.89
N GLN A 174 17.25 2.88 3.63
CA GLN A 174 18.58 2.56 4.14
C GLN A 174 18.98 1.09 3.96
N GLY A 175 18.73 0.53 2.77
CA GLY A 175 19.05 -0.86 2.44
C GLY A 175 18.12 -1.91 3.04
N LYS A 176 17.17 -1.53 3.86
CA LYS A 176 16.12 -2.40 4.40
C LYS A 176 14.84 -2.28 3.59
N THR A 177 14.22 -3.41 3.29
CA THR A 177 12.91 -3.44 2.63
C THR A 177 11.81 -3.52 3.70
N TYR A 178 10.73 -2.80 3.48
CA TYR A 178 9.55 -2.82 4.36
C TYR A 178 8.33 -3.35 3.62
N MET A 179 7.33 -3.79 4.36
CA MET A 179 6.06 -4.27 3.82
C MET A 179 4.98 -3.21 4.02
N THR A 180 4.32 -2.79 2.94
CA THR A 180 3.13 -1.94 3.02
C THR A 180 2.02 -2.51 2.15
N ALA A 181 0.79 -2.48 2.63
CA ALA A 181 -0.37 -2.94 1.87
C ALA A 181 -1.66 -2.24 2.30
N VAL A 182 -2.58 -2.15 1.35
CA VAL A 182 -3.96 -1.73 1.56
C VAL A 182 -4.88 -2.80 1.00
N VAL A 183 -5.90 -3.18 1.77
CA VAL A 183 -6.98 -4.06 1.32
C VAL A 183 -8.27 -3.29 1.12
N PHE A 184 -9.04 -3.66 0.11
CA PHE A 184 -10.28 -2.99 -0.24
C PHE A 184 -11.29 -3.96 -0.88
N LEU A 185 -12.52 -3.50 -0.99
CA LEU A 185 -13.65 -4.29 -1.48
C LEU A 185 -14.44 -3.51 -2.54
N ASN A 186 -15.17 -4.24 -3.38
CA ASN A 186 -16.17 -3.62 -4.24
C ASN A 186 -17.47 -3.49 -3.45
N ASN A 187 -17.79 -2.25 -3.08
CA ASN A 187 -18.98 -1.92 -2.28
C ASN A 187 -20.01 -1.12 -3.11
N LYS A 188 -19.98 -1.29 -4.43
CA LYS A 188 -21.04 -0.77 -5.29
C LYS A 188 -22.30 -1.60 -5.13
N PRO A 189 -23.46 -0.94 -5.15
CA PRO A 189 -24.74 -1.63 -5.18
C PRO A 189 -24.95 -2.41 -6.48
#